data_c73e3ca6040e090eae2cea7222bdd027
#
_entry.id   c73e3ca6040e090eae2cea7222bdd027
#
_cell.length_a   1.000
_cell.length_b   1.000
_cell.length_c   1.000
_cell.angle_alpha   90.00
_cell.angle_beta   90.00
_cell.angle_gamma   90.00
#
_symmetry.space_group_name_H-M   'P 1'
#
loop_
_entity.id
_entity.type
_entity.pdbx_description
1 polymer ?
#
loop_
_entity_poly.entity_id
_entity_poly.type
_entity_poly.pdbx_seq_one_letter_code
_entity_poly.pdbx_strand_id
1 'polypeptide(L)'
;MLSEVGGLAIAAHELKSPLAVMRQLALSMDFAEDSRLELEQTRDELVTISERALRQVNDLTKVARLEDGLFSMEPVSVRHICDHVLTELRPYFASNQRNLQAVYKSRTDLVIANPDLLFSIIYNFCTNAVHYSTPETESKLSISDCGEMVEVAVRDFGPALPTKIWQEIRDGLNQPTHVSMRPGSSGLGLYIASKFSKYMQAEMLAVRHRDGTSFKIRIPASRQVAFSF
;
A
#
# COMPACT_ATOMS: atom_id res chain seq x y z
N MET A 1 19.46 -1.99 -17.66
CA MET A 1 20.51 -2.70 -16.88
C MET A 1 21.01 -1.92 -15.65
N LEU A 2 21.58 -0.71 -15.72
CA LEU A 2 22.05 0.03 -14.53
C LEU A 2 20.91 0.51 -13.58
N SER A 3 19.70 0.78 -14.06
CA SER A 3 18.56 1.17 -13.25
C SER A 3 17.92 -0.01 -12.48
N GLU A 4 18.02 -1.23 -12.98
CA GLU A 4 17.48 -2.45 -12.35
C GLU A 4 18.35 -2.91 -11.19
N VAL A 5 19.68 -2.81 -11.33
CA VAL A 5 20.64 -3.14 -10.25
C VAL A 5 20.44 -2.20 -9.05
N GLY A 6 20.16 -0.91 -9.30
CA GLY A 6 19.82 0.05 -8.25
C GLY A 6 18.53 -0.30 -7.51
N GLY A 7 17.49 -0.71 -8.23
CA GLY A 7 16.22 -1.12 -7.65
C GLY A 7 16.34 -2.36 -6.76
N LEU A 8 17.10 -3.36 -7.19
CA LEU A 8 17.33 -4.60 -6.42
C LEU A 8 18.15 -4.36 -5.14
N ALA A 9 19.16 -3.50 -5.22
CA ALA A 9 19.98 -3.15 -4.06
C ALA A 9 19.18 -2.40 -2.98
N ILE A 10 18.30 -1.48 -3.40
CA ILE A 10 17.39 -0.76 -2.51
C ILE A 10 16.35 -1.73 -1.92
N ALA A 11 15.76 -2.59 -2.74
CA ALA A 11 14.83 -3.61 -2.29
C ALA A 11 15.46 -4.55 -1.23
N ALA A 12 16.70 -4.99 -1.45
CA ALA A 12 17.44 -5.80 -0.48
C ALA A 12 17.71 -5.04 0.83
N HIS A 13 18.02 -3.74 0.75
CA HIS A 13 18.21 -2.89 1.92
C HIS A 13 16.90 -2.73 2.71
N GLU A 14 15.78 -2.54 2.02
CA GLU A 14 14.47 -2.35 2.59
C GLU A 14 13.93 -3.61 3.28
N LEU A 15 14.28 -4.80 2.77
CA LEU A 15 13.96 -6.08 3.43
C LEU A 15 14.80 -6.33 4.69
N LYS A 16 15.96 -5.70 4.83
CA LYS A 16 16.76 -5.79 6.06
C LYS A 16 16.04 -5.17 7.26
N SER A 17 15.26 -4.10 7.05
CA SER A 17 14.57 -3.40 8.14
C SER A 17 13.57 -4.32 8.89
N PRO A 18 12.55 -4.92 8.23
CA PRO A 18 11.63 -5.83 8.91
C PRO A 18 12.34 -7.04 9.52
N LEU A 19 13.36 -7.60 8.85
CA LEU A 19 14.15 -8.70 9.39
C LEU A 19 14.92 -8.32 10.66
N ALA A 20 15.47 -7.10 10.72
CA ALA A 20 16.14 -6.59 11.91
C ALA A 20 15.18 -6.40 13.08
N VAL A 21 13.97 -5.88 12.82
CA VAL A 21 12.91 -5.72 13.84
C VAL A 21 12.45 -7.09 14.34
N MET A 22 12.17 -8.05 13.46
CA MET A 22 11.80 -9.42 13.85
C MET A 22 12.90 -10.06 14.72
N ARG A 23 14.18 -9.91 14.32
CA ARG A 23 15.30 -10.41 15.10
C ARG A 23 15.36 -9.76 16.48
N GLN A 24 15.15 -8.46 16.59
CA GLN A 24 15.17 -7.74 17.86
C GLN A 24 14.02 -8.20 18.78
N LEU A 25 12.81 -8.33 18.27
CA LEU A 25 11.66 -8.84 19.01
C LEU A 25 11.89 -10.26 19.49
N ALA A 26 12.40 -11.14 18.62
CA ALA A 26 12.71 -12.53 19.00
C ALA A 26 13.81 -12.61 20.09
N LEU A 27 14.79 -11.69 20.08
CA LEU A 27 15.84 -11.63 21.09
C LEU A 27 15.38 -10.98 22.42
N SER A 28 14.31 -10.17 22.40
CA SER A 28 13.76 -9.55 23.61
C SER A 28 12.80 -10.47 24.36
N MET A 29 12.37 -11.60 23.77
CA MET A 29 11.49 -12.56 24.45
C MET A 29 12.24 -13.26 25.58
N ASP A 30 11.74 -13.11 26.82
CA ASP A 30 12.24 -13.88 27.97
C ASP A 30 11.14 -14.82 28.46
N PHE A 31 11.27 -16.10 28.11
CA PHE A 31 10.30 -17.14 28.47
C PHE A 31 10.23 -17.43 30.00
N ALA A 32 11.18 -16.91 30.78
CA ALA A 32 11.19 -17.08 32.23
C ALA A 32 10.56 -15.89 32.96
N GLU A 33 10.69 -14.67 32.41
CA GLU A 33 10.23 -13.43 33.04
C GLU A 33 8.97 -12.86 32.40
N ASP A 34 8.79 -13.04 31.06
CA ASP A 34 7.63 -12.52 30.34
C ASP A 34 6.35 -13.28 30.69
N SER A 35 5.27 -12.54 30.89
CA SER A 35 3.97 -13.14 31.03
C SER A 35 3.50 -13.80 29.74
N ARG A 36 2.59 -14.78 29.85
CA ARG A 36 2.00 -15.42 28.66
C ARG A 36 1.39 -14.41 27.68
N LEU A 37 0.79 -13.34 28.19
CA LEU A 37 0.17 -12.30 27.39
C LEU A 37 1.23 -11.51 26.58
N GLU A 38 2.35 -11.16 27.19
CA GLU A 38 3.47 -10.45 26.51
C GLU A 38 4.09 -11.32 25.42
N LEU A 39 4.26 -12.62 25.68
CA LEU A 39 4.75 -13.57 24.67
C LEU A 39 3.77 -13.73 23.52
N GLU A 40 2.46 -13.81 23.78
CA GLU A 40 1.43 -13.88 22.74
C GLU A 40 1.41 -12.58 21.89
N GLN A 41 1.53 -11.40 22.51
CA GLN A 41 1.60 -10.13 21.82
C GLN A 41 2.85 -10.04 20.93
N THR A 42 4.03 -10.40 21.44
CA THR A 42 5.28 -10.39 20.68
C THR A 42 5.23 -11.35 19.50
N ARG A 43 4.64 -12.55 19.70
CA ARG A 43 4.40 -13.50 18.61
C ARG A 43 3.52 -12.91 17.53
N ASP A 44 2.41 -12.27 17.87
CA ASP A 44 1.48 -11.70 16.90
C ASP A 44 2.10 -10.53 16.14
N GLU A 45 2.94 -9.75 16.79
CA GLU A 45 3.74 -8.70 16.15
C GLU A 45 4.76 -9.29 15.17
N LEU A 46 5.49 -10.35 15.55
CA LEU A 46 6.42 -11.07 14.67
C LEU A 46 5.73 -11.62 13.43
N VAL A 47 4.56 -12.24 13.59
CA VAL A 47 3.75 -12.75 12.48
C VAL A 47 3.37 -11.60 11.54
N THR A 48 2.84 -10.50 12.07
CA THR A 48 2.43 -9.33 11.29
C THR A 48 3.58 -8.73 10.47
N ILE A 49 4.76 -8.58 11.08
CA ILE A 49 5.96 -8.06 10.39
C ILE A 49 6.43 -9.03 9.31
N SER A 50 6.39 -10.35 9.60
CA SER A 50 6.78 -11.40 8.66
C SER A 50 5.87 -11.44 7.43
N GLU A 51 4.57 -11.42 7.62
CA GLU A 51 3.57 -11.40 6.53
C GLU A 51 3.75 -10.17 5.63
N ARG A 52 3.99 -9.00 6.24
CA ARG A 52 4.27 -7.78 5.50
C ARG A 52 5.56 -7.87 4.68
N ALA A 53 6.63 -8.43 5.25
CA ALA A 53 7.90 -8.63 4.53
C ALA A 53 7.73 -9.61 3.35
N LEU A 54 7.01 -10.72 3.55
CA LEU A 54 6.68 -11.68 2.49
C LEU A 54 5.86 -11.04 1.37
N ARG A 55 4.88 -10.20 1.71
CA ARG A 55 4.11 -9.45 0.71
C ARG A 55 5.01 -8.52 -0.11
N GLN A 56 5.93 -7.80 0.52
CA GLN A 56 6.89 -6.95 -0.19
C GLN A 56 7.76 -7.75 -1.15
N VAL A 57 8.24 -8.94 -0.76
CA VAL A 57 9.00 -9.84 -1.65
C VAL A 57 8.15 -10.27 -2.85
N ASN A 58 6.91 -10.69 -2.60
CA ASN A 58 5.99 -11.10 -3.65
C ASN A 58 5.70 -9.96 -4.65
N ASP A 59 5.48 -8.75 -4.14
CA ASP A 59 5.23 -7.58 -4.99
C ASP A 59 6.47 -7.19 -5.80
N LEU A 60 7.68 -7.28 -5.23
CA LEU A 60 8.93 -7.10 -5.98
C LEU A 60 9.09 -8.15 -7.09
N THR A 61 8.73 -9.39 -6.80
CA THR A 61 8.74 -10.46 -7.80
C THR A 61 7.77 -10.15 -8.94
N LYS A 62 6.56 -9.65 -8.61
CA LYS A 62 5.61 -9.18 -9.63
C LYS A 62 6.19 -8.03 -10.45
N VAL A 63 6.83 -7.02 -9.81
CA VAL A 63 7.48 -5.91 -10.53
C VAL A 63 8.53 -6.42 -11.52
N ALA A 64 9.39 -7.37 -11.11
CA ALA A 64 10.40 -7.96 -12.00
C ALA A 64 9.80 -8.70 -13.20
N ARG A 65 8.56 -9.20 -13.09
CA ARG A 65 7.86 -9.96 -14.12
C ARG A 65 6.84 -9.14 -14.93
N LEU A 66 6.75 -7.82 -14.69
CA LEU A 66 5.80 -6.99 -15.47
C LEU A 66 6.08 -7.03 -16.97
N GLU A 67 7.36 -7.10 -17.37
CA GLU A 67 7.75 -7.16 -18.78
C GLU A 67 7.40 -8.50 -19.44
N ASP A 68 7.19 -9.56 -18.67
CA ASP A 68 6.79 -10.87 -19.19
C ASP A 68 5.34 -10.88 -19.73
N GLY A 69 4.56 -9.82 -19.51
CA GLY A 69 3.18 -9.70 -19.97
C GLY A 69 2.19 -10.69 -19.35
N LEU A 70 2.50 -11.24 -18.18
CA LEU A 70 1.73 -12.28 -17.51
C LEU A 70 0.50 -11.80 -16.74
N PHE A 71 0.36 -10.46 -16.57
CA PHE A 71 -0.74 -9.86 -15.79
C PHE A 71 -1.85 -9.40 -16.74
N SER A 72 -2.88 -10.24 -16.91
CA SER A 72 -4.04 -9.92 -17.73
C SER A 72 -4.86 -8.77 -17.12
N MET A 73 -5.36 -7.90 -17.98
CA MET A 73 -6.32 -6.86 -17.61
C MET A 73 -7.73 -7.39 -17.83
N GLU A 74 -8.59 -7.21 -16.84
CA GLU A 74 -9.97 -7.66 -16.89
C GLU A 74 -10.91 -6.65 -16.20
N PRO A 75 -12.22 -6.70 -16.46
CA PRO A 75 -13.18 -5.93 -15.68
C PRO A 75 -13.23 -6.43 -14.23
N VAL A 76 -12.88 -5.57 -13.28
CA VAL A 76 -12.89 -5.86 -11.84
C VAL A 76 -13.69 -4.85 -11.07
N SER A 77 -14.37 -5.28 -10.00
CA SER A 77 -15.04 -4.38 -9.07
C SER A 77 -14.02 -3.78 -8.10
N VAL A 78 -13.81 -2.47 -8.21
CA VAL A 78 -12.94 -1.72 -7.29
C VAL A 78 -13.46 -1.81 -5.86
N ARG A 79 -14.80 -1.80 -5.68
CA ARG A 79 -15.44 -1.96 -4.37
C ARG A 79 -15.04 -3.28 -3.72
N HIS A 80 -15.13 -4.37 -4.48
CA HIS A 80 -14.76 -5.70 -3.98
C HIS A 80 -13.27 -5.75 -3.56
N ILE A 81 -12.38 -5.17 -4.37
CA ILE A 81 -10.94 -5.07 -4.03
C ILE A 81 -10.74 -4.24 -2.76
N CYS A 82 -11.39 -3.07 -2.64
CA CYS A 82 -11.29 -2.24 -1.45
C CYS A 82 -11.80 -2.96 -0.19
N ASP A 83 -12.94 -3.64 -0.28
CA ASP A 83 -13.51 -4.39 0.84
C ASP A 83 -12.60 -5.55 1.27
N HIS A 84 -11.95 -6.22 0.31
CA HIS A 84 -10.96 -7.25 0.59
C HIS A 84 -9.73 -6.67 1.32
N VAL A 85 -9.18 -5.55 0.84
CA VAL A 85 -8.06 -4.85 1.51
C VAL A 85 -8.44 -4.43 2.93
N LEU A 86 -9.64 -3.87 3.13
CA LEU A 86 -10.12 -3.47 4.45
C LEU A 86 -10.25 -4.66 5.40
N THR A 87 -10.76 -5.77 4.91
CA THR A 87 -10.92 -7.00 5.71
C THR A 87 -9.55 -7.53 6.15
N GLU A 88 -8.58 -7.56 5.25
CA GLU A 88 -7.24 -8.04 5.53
C GLU A 88 -6.47 -7.10 6.49
N LEU A 89 -6.65 -5.78 6.35
CA LEU A 89 -5.95 -4.79 7.17
C LEU A 89 -6.63 -4.48 8.49
N ARG A 90 -7.87 -4.94 8.73
CA ARG A 90 -8.60 -4.67 9.99
C ARG A 90 -7.80 -5.00 11.25
N PRO A 91 -7.16 -6.19 11.38
CA PRO A 91 -6.33 -6.50 12.56
C PRO A 91 -5.15 -5.54 12.70
N TYR A 92 -4.53 -5.17 11.57
CA TYR A 92 -3.37 -4.27 11.56
C TYR A 92 -3.74 -2.83 11.98
N PHE A 93 -4.90 -2.32 11.56
CA PHE A 93 -5.42 -1.04 12.03
C PHE A 93 -5.72 -1.08 13.53
N ALA A 94 -6.36 -2.14 14.00
CA ALA A 94 -6.73 -2.32 15.41
C ALA A 94 -5.49 -2.39 16.32
N SER A 95 -4.46 -3.16 15.96
CA SER A 95 -3.22 -3.28 16.75
C SER A 95 -2.44 -1.96 16.82
N ASN A 96 -2.58 -1.09 15.81
CA ASN A 96 -1.97 0.23 15.81
C ASN A 96 -2.88 1.33 16.38
N GLN A 97 -4.04 0.98 16.95
CA GLN A 97 -5.04 1.94 17.46
C GLN A 97 -5.44 2.98 16.41
N ARG A 98 -5.69 2.53 15.18
CA ARG A 98 -6.05 3.36 14.03
C ARG A 98 -7.39 2.89 13.46
N ASN A 99 -8.08 3.82 12.79
CA ASN A 99 -9.32 3.54 12.07
C ASN A 99 -9.18 3.92 10.59
N LEU A 100 -9.84 3.14 9.73
CA LEU A 100 -9.97 3.42 8.31
C LEU A 100 -11.45 3.35 7.93
N GLN A 101 -12.02 4.49 7.56
CA GLN A 101 -13.39 4.60 7.10
C GLN A 101 -13.46 4.41 5.58
N ALA A 102 -14.40 3.58 5.11
CA ALA A 102 -14.70 3.46 3.69
C ALA A 102 -15.87 4.37 3.30
N VAL A 103 -15.71 5.13 2.20
CA VAL A 103 -16.75 6.02 1.65
C VAL A 103 -16.84 5.80 0.14
N TYR A 104 -17.88 5.10 -0.32
CA TYR A 104 -18.08 4.78 -1.72
C TYR A 104 -19.16 5.68 -2.34
N LYS A 105 -18.76 6.57 -3.26
CA LYS A 105 -19.64 7.55 -3.92
C LYS A 105 -19.71 7.33 -5.44
N SER A 106 -18.98 6.35 -5.97
CA SER A 106 -19.01 6.05 -7.39
C SER A 106 -20.32 5.37 -7.81
N ARG A 107 -20.82 5.72 -9.00
CA ARG A 107 -21.97 5.06 -9.65
C ARG A 107 -21.56 3.78 -10.35
N THR A 108 -20.32 3.74 -10.85
CA THR A 108 -19.69 2.53 -11.38
C THR A 108 -18.50 2.16 -10.53
N ASP A 109 -18.30 0.87 -10.30
CA ASP A 109 -17.17 0.33 -9.60
C ASP A 109 -16.37 -0.66 -10.47
N LEU A 110 -16.78 -0.86 -11.73
CA LEU A 110 -16.06 -1.70 -12.68
C LEU A 110 -14.97 -0.90 -13.39
N VAL A 111 -13.75 -1.40 -13.33
CA VAL A 111 -12.55 -0.84 -13.98
C VAL A 111 -11.83 -1.92 -14.77
N ILE A 112 -11.00 -1.51 -15.75
CA ILE A 112 -10.10 -2.43 -16.45
C ILE A 112 -8.77 -2.46 -15.71
N ALA A 113 -8.50 -3.53 -14.98
CA ALA A 113 -7.31 -3.68 -14.17
C ALA A 113 -6.90 -5.16 -14.00
N ASN A 114 -5.69 -5.39 -13.50
CA ASN A 114 -5.35 -6.67 -12.92
C ASN A 114 -5.69 -6.66 -11.42
N PRO A 115 -6.49 -7.62 -10.90
CA PRO A 115 -6.97 -7.60 -9.52
C PRO A 115 -5.84 -7.65 -8.49
N ASP A 116 -4.79 -8.44 -8.73
CA ASP A 116 -3.68 -8.60 -7.78
C ASP A 116 -2.81 -7.33 -7.71
N LEU A 117 -2.56 -6.68 -8.86
CA LEU A 117 -1.79 -5.44 -8.90
C LEU A 117 -2.58 -4.29 -8.26
N LEU A 118 -3.88 -4.20 -8.54
CA LEU A 118 -4.74 -3.19 -7.96
C LEU A 118 -4.88 -3.37 -6.43
N PHE A 119 -5.05 -4.61 -5.98
CA PHE A 119 -5.04 -4.94 -4.55
C PHE A 119 -3.74 -4.44 -3.89
N SER A 120 -2.57 -4.78 -4.45
CA SER A 120 -1.27 -4.35 -3.90
C SER A 120 -1.15 -2.82 -3.81
N ILE A 121 -1.64 -2.07 -4.81
CA ILE A 121 -1.61 -0.60 -4.78
C ILE A 121 -2.45 -0.05 -3.62
N ILE A 122 -3.71 -0.50 -3.51
CA ILE A 122 -4.64 -0.02 -2.48
C ILE A 122 -4.12 -0.43 -1.08
N TYR A 123 -3.62 -1.65 -0.95
CA TYR A 123 -3.00 -2.15 0.28
C TYR A 123 -1.83 -1.25 0.71
N ASN A 124 -0.92 -0.90 -0.20
CA ASN A 124 0.19 0.00 0.08
C ASN A 124 -0.26 1.41 0.49
N PHE A 125 -1.31 1.94 -0.11
CA PHE A 125 -1.88 3.23 0.29
C PHE A 125 -2.48 3.17 1.70
N CYS A 126 -3.22 2.11 2.01
CA CYS A 126 -3.84 1.92 3.33
C CYS A 126 -2.78 1.70 4.43
N THR A 127 -1.76 0.89 4.19
CA THR A 127 -0.66 0.70 5.16
C THR A 127 0.14 1.98 5.39
N ASN A 128 0.34 2.80 4.36
CA ASN A 128 0.92 4.13 4.52
C ASN A 128 0.04 5.00 5.43
N ALA A 129 -1.28 4.96 5.29
CA ALA A 129 -2.17 5.72 6.16
C ALA A 129 -2.05 5.30 7.63
N VAL A 130 -1.89 4.01 7.94
CA VAL A 130 -1.60 3.54 9.33
C VAL A 130 -0.31 4.16 9.85
N HIS A 131 0.75 4.14 9.03
CA HIS A 131 2.08 4.60 9.46
C HIS A 131 2.17 6.11 9.68
N TYR A 132 1.47 6.90 8.87
CA TYR A 132 1.63 8.35 8.86
C TYR A 132 0.53 9.10 9.60
N SER A 133 -0.66 8.53 9.78
CA SER A 133 -1.73 9.17 10.56
C SER A 133 -1.33 9.36 12.02
N THR A 134 -1.75 10.50 12.57
CA THR A 134 -1.64 10.76 14.02
C THR A 134 -2.62 9.88 14.78
N PRO A 135 -2.34 9.52 16.05
CA PRO A 135 -3.35 8.90 16.92
C PRO A 135 -4.66 9.70 16.91
N GLU A 136 -5.78 9.02 17.11
CA GLU A 136 -7.12 9.63 17.20
C GLU A 136 -7.69 10.19 15.88
N THR A 137 -6.96 10.10 14.76
CA THR A 137 -7.48 10.47 13.45
C THR A 137 -8.00 9.27 12.68
N GLU A 138 -9.10 9.46 11.95
CA GLU A 138 -9.70 8.43 11.12
C GLU A 138 -9.27 8.61 9.67
N SER A 139 -8.43 7.69 9.15
CA SER A 139 -8.07 7.66 7.74
C SER A 139 -9.28 7.31 6.88
N LYS A 140 -9.29 7.73 5.61
CA LYS A 140 -10.44 7.52 4.71
C LYS A 140 -10.01 6.85 3.41
N LEU A 141 -10.66 5.73 3.09
CA LEU A 141 -10.62 5.10 1.78
C LEU A 141 -11.89 5.51 1.02
N SER A 142 -11.75 6.09 -0.15
CA SER A 142 -12.91 6.53 -0.94
C SER A 142 -12.83 6.07 -2.38
N ILE A 143 -14.01 5.80 -2.96
CA ILE A 143 -14.19 5.54 -4.39
C ILE A 143 -15.12 6.61 -4.95
N SER A 144 -14.74 7.24 -6.06
CA SER A 144 -15.52 8.29 -6.72
C SER A 144 -15.33 8.27 -8.24
N ASP A 145 -16.33 8.78 -8.96
CA ASP A 145 -16.23 8.95 -10.40
C ASP A 145 -15.34 10.15 -10.74
N CYS A 146 -14.51 10.01 -11.78
CA CYS A 146 -13.64 11.06 -12.31
C CYS A 146 -13.68 11.03 -13.85
N GLY A 147 -14.76 11.52 -14.43
CA GLY A 147 -15.00 11.44 -15.88
C GLY A 147 -15.13 9.99 -16.36
N GLU A 148 -14.27 9.56 -17.29
CA GLU A 148 -14.23 8.17 -17.76
C GLU A 148 -13.36 7.25 -16.88
N MET A 149 -12.91 7.75 -15.74
CA MET A 149 -12.07 7.04 -14.79
C MET A 149 -12.81 6.84 -13.46
N VAL A 150 -12.42 5.81 -12.72
CA VAL A 150 -12.77 5.64 -11.31
C VAL A 150 -11.55 6.01 -10.48
N GLU A 151 -11.72 6.90 -9.52
CA GLU A 151 -10.67 7.30 -8.59
C GLU A 151 -10.83 6.56 -7.26
N VAL A 152 -9.78 5.86 -6.84
CA VAL A 152 -9.62 5.36 -5.47
C VAL A 152 -8.64 6.26 -4.75
N ALA A 153 -9.02 6.77 -3.58
CA ALA A 153 -8.18 7.64 -2.78
C ALA A 153 -8.11 7.16 -1.33
N VAL A 154 -6.90 7.14 -0.78
CA VAL A 154 -6.66 6.92 0.65
C VAL A 154 -6.09 8.20 1.23
N ARG A 155 -6.81 8.77 2.21
CA ARG A 155 -6.48 9.99 2.93
C ARG A 155 -5.93 9.65 4.32
N ASP A 156 -4.73 10.07 4.60
CA ASP A 156 -4.15 10.07 5.95
C ASP A 156 -4.24 11.47 6.60
N PHE A 157 -4.10 11.52 7.92
CA PHE A 157 -4.06 12.76 8.71
C PHE A 157 -2.77 12.80 9.53
N GLY A 158 -1.66 12.84 8.81
CA GLY A 158 -0.31 12.88 9.35
C GLY A 158 0.47 14.10 8.89
N PRO A 159 1.80 14.06 9.03
CA PRO A 159 2.67 15.08 8.47
C PRO A 159 2.50 15.17 6.95
N ALA A 160 2.51 16.41 6.43
CA ALA A 160 2.44 16.60 4.98
C ALA A 160 3.62 15.91 4.28
N LEU A 161 3.32 15.27 3.15
CA LEU A 161 4.34 14.62 2.31
C LEU A 161 5.45 15.62 1.95
N PRO A 162 6.75 15.30 2.12
CA PRO A 162 7.84 16.16 1.70
C PRO A 162 7.75 16.55 0.25
N THR A 163 8.10 17.79 -0.06
CA THR A 163 8.00 18.35 -1.43
C THR A 163 8.77 17.52 -2.45
N LYS A 164 9.96 17.03 -2.08
CA LYS A 164 10.79 16.20 -2.95
C LYS A 164 10.06 14.92 -3.37
N ILE A 165 9.47 14.21 -2.42
CA ILE A 165 8.75 12.96 -2.69
C ILE A 165 7.49 13.21 -3.51
N TRP A 166 6.76 14.28 -3.18
CA TRP A 166 5.60 14.68 -3.97
C TRP A 166 5.97 14.96 -5.43
N GLN A 167 7.11 15.64 -5.67
CA GLN A 167 7.62 15.87 -7.02
C GLN A 167 7.99 14.56 -7.71
N GLU A 168 8.70 13.66 -7.03
CA GLU A 168 9.09 12.35 -7.57
C GLU A 168 7.86 11.50 -7.95
N ILE A 169 6.79 11.52 -7.14
CA ILE A 169 5.53 10.83 -7.48
C ILE A 169 4.90 11.43 -8.73
N ARG A 170 4.83 12.77 -8.81
CA ARG A 170 4.29 13.49 -9.95
C ARG A 170 5.07 13.22 -11.25
N ASP A 171 6.40 13.14 -11.15
CA ASP A 171 7.29 12.94 -12.29
C ASP A 171 7.45 11.42 -12.63
N GLY A 172 6.75 10.56 -11.92
CA GLY A 172 6.80 9.10 -12.04
C GLY A 172 8.00 8.51 -11.31
N LEU A 173 7.75 7.78 -10.22
CA LEU A 173 8.78 7.11 -9.41
C LEU A 173 9.55 6.10 -10.26
N ASN A 174 10.74 6.45 -10.70
CA ASN A 174 11.62 5.58 -11.50
C ASN A 174 12.52 4.69 -10.63
N GLN A 175 12.73 5.07 -9.37
CA GLN A 175 13.53 4.34 -8.39
C GLN A 175 12.84 4.34 -7.03
N PRO A 176 13.06 3.31 -6.18
CA PRO A 176 12.61 3.36 -4.80
C PRO A 176 13.20 4.58 -4.11
N THR A 177 12.37 5.34 -3.45
CA THR A 177 12.79 6.57 -2.78
C THR A 177 13.26 6.23 -1.37
N HIS A 178 14.48 6.59 -1.01
CA HIS A 178 14.92 6.55 0.39
C HIS A 178 14.20 7.63 1.20
N VAL A 179 12.95 7.37 1.54
CA VAL A 179 12.21 8.25 2.41
C VAL A 179 12.24 7.67 3.81
N SER A 180 13.36 7.85 4.47
CA SER A 180 13.47 7.61 5.89
C SER A 180 12.76 8.73 6.67
N MET A 181 11.43 8.80 6.57
CA MET A 181 10.67 9.73 7.39
C MET A 181 10.36 9.16 8.78
N ARG A 182 10.40 7.83 8.92
CA ARG A 182 10.29 7.12 10.21
C ARG A 182 11.02 5.78 10.10
N PRO A 183 11.54 5.25 11.22
CA PRO A 183 11.99 3.85 11.27
C PRO A 183 10.87 2.93 10.78
N GLY A 184 11.11 2.12 9.76
CA GLY A 184 10.16 1.15 9.22
C GLY A 184 9.36 1.59 7.98
N SER A 185 9.53 2.81 7.45
CA SER A 185 8.95 3.20 6.16
C SER A 185 10.00 3.03 5.05
N SER A 186 9.71 2.13 4.12
CA SER A 186 10.70 1.67 3.14
C SER A 186 10.72 2.46 1.82
N GLY A 187 9.76 3.32 1.54
CA GLY A 187 9.62 3.93 0.21
C GLY A 187 9.30 2.93 -0.91
N LEU A 188 9.48 1.64 -0.66
CA LEU A 188 9.25 0.56 -1.60
C LEU A 188 7.78 0.42 -2.02
N GLY A 189 6.85 0.61 -1.08
CA GLY A 189 5.42 0.50 -1.35
C GLY A 189 4.93 1.50 -2.41
N LEU A 190 5.40 2.75 -2.37
CA LEU A 190 5.06 3.77 -3.38
C LEU A 190 5.71 3.48 -4.73
N TYR A 191 6.94 2.96 -4.73
CA TYR A 191 7.62 2.52 -5.95
C TYR A 191 6.86 1.37 -6.62
N ILE A 192 6.47 0.34 -5.87
CA ILE A 192 5.66 -0.78 -6.36
C ILE A 192 4.34 -0.27 -6.91
N ALA A 193 3.62 0.57 -6.15
CA ALA A 193 2.37 1.16 -6.59
C ALA A 193 2.51 1.94 -7.90
N SER A 194 3.59 2.71 -8.05
CA SER A 194 3.89 3.45 -9.29
C SER A 194 4.14 2.50 -10.48
N LYS A 195 4.92 1.42 -10.28
CA LYS A 195 5.17 0.42 -11.35
C LYS A 195 3.90 -0.28 -11.78
N PHE A 196 3.08 -0.73 -10.83
CA PHE A 196 1.81 -1.40 -11.12
C PHE A 196 0.81 -0.45 -11.79
N SER A 197 0.70 0.80 -11.31
CA SER A 197 -0.16 1.82 -11.94
C SER A 197 0.23 2.05 -13.40
N LYS A 198 1.53 2.23 -13.66
CA LYS A 198 2.04 2.43 -15.02
C LYS A 198 1.74 1.23 -15.93
N TYR A 199 1.93 0.00 -15.43
CA TYR A 199 1.60 -1.21 -16.18
C TYR A 199 0.12 -1.29 -16.54
N MET A 200 -0.78 -0.94 -15.62
CA MET A 200 -2.23 -0.91 -15.83
C MET A 200 -2.73 0.34 -16.58
N GLN A 201 -1.83 1.21 -17.08
CA GLN A 201 -2.19 2.50 -17.70
C GLN A 201 -3.09 3.36 -16.79
N ALA A 202 -2.93 3.21 -15.49
CA ALA A 202 -3.62 3.98 -14.47
C ALA A 202 -2.74 5.16 -14.01
N GLU A 203 -3.39 6.23 -13.54
CA GLU A 203 -2.72 7.43 -13.08
C GLU A 203 -2.57 7.41 -11.55
N MET A 204 -1.34 7.34 -11.04
CA MET A 204 -1.05 7.47 -9.62
C MET A 204 -0.77 8.94 -9.27
N LEU A 205 -1.42 9.44 -8.21
CA LEU A 205 -1.35 10.81 -7.76
C LEU A 205 -1.12 10.89 -6.25
N ALA A 206 -0.44 11.95 -5.82
CA ALA A 206 -0.39 12.34 -4.42
C ALA A 206 -0.84 13.80 -4.27
N VAL A 207 -1.78 14.02 -3.36
CA VAL A 207 -2.28 15.37 -3.02
C VAL A 207 -1.82 15.72 -1.61
N ARG A 208 -1.06 16.80 -1.50
CA ARG A 208 -0.64 17.33 -0.21
C ARG A 208 -1.76 18.18 0.38
N HIS A 209 -2.06 17.94 1.64
CA HIS A 209 -2.95 18.78 2.43
C HIS A 209 -2.18 19.43 3.57
N ARG A 210 -2.78 20.39 4.24
CA ARG A 210 -2.17 21.05 5.39
C ARG A 210 -1.97 20.08 6.57
N ASP A 211 -2.84 19.09 6.68
CA ASP A 211 -2.99 18.13 7.76
C ASP A 211 -2.86 16.67 7.28
N GLY A 212 -2.02 16.38 6.27
CA GLY A 212 -1.72 15.04 5.78
C GLY A 212 -1.66 14.92 4.28
N THR A 213 -1.88 13.69 3.75
CA THR A 213 -1.73 13.35 2.34
C THR A 213 -2.89 12.52 1.84
N SER A 214 -3.23 12.65 0.57
CA SER A 214 -4.07 11.67 -0.13
C SER A 214 -3.26 11.00 -1.23
N PHE A 215 -3.13 9.66 -1.18
CA PHE A 215 -2.67 8.87 -2.30
C PHE A 215 -3.86 8.41 -3.11
N LYS A 216 -3.77 8.55 -4.43
CA LYS A 216 -4.88 8.28 -5.35
C LYS A 216 -4.41 7.44 -6.52
N ILE A 217 -5.30 6.61 -7.02
CA ILE A 217 -5.16 5.95 -8.31
C ILE A 217 -6.44 6.18 -9.11
N ARG A 218 -6.28 6.61 -10.37
CA ARG A 218 -7.35 6.73 -11.37
C ARG A 218 -7.19 5.63 -12.39
N ILE A 219 -8.25 4.88 -12.59
CA ILE A 219 -8.26 3.67 -13.42
C ILE A 219 -9.37 3.83 -14.47
N PRO A 220 -9.15 3.46 -15.74
CA PRO A 220 -10.19 3.52 -16.75
C PRO A 220 -11.42 2.71 -16.32
N ALA A 221 -12.60 3.36 -16.34
CA ALA A 221 -13.87 2.68 -16.08
C ALA A 221 -14.11 1.63 -17.16
N SER A 222 -14.62 0.46 -16.77
CA SER A 222 -15.07 -0.53 -17.72
C SER A 222 -16.39 -0.05 -18.35
N ARG A 223 -16.49 -0.07 -19.69
CA ARG A 223 -17.73 0.21 -20.43
C ARG A 223 -18.68 -0.98 -20.47
N GLN A 224 -18.29 -2.09 -19.86
CA GLN A 224 -19.18 -3.23 -19.73
C GLN A 224 -20.34 -2.88 -18.78
N VAL A 225 -21.54 -2.85 -19.33
CA VAL A 225 -22.77 -2.70 -18.53
C VAL A 225 -22.87 -3.92 -17.61
N ALA A 226 -22.88 -3.71 -16.30
CA ALA A 226 -23.19 -4.78 -15.37
C ALA A 226 -24.63 -5.21 -15.64
N PHE A 227 -24.82 -6.39 -16.21
CA PHE A 227 -26.14 -7.02 -16.22
C PHE A 227 -26.46 -7.41 -14.78
N SER A 228 -27.33 -6.63 -14.13
CA SER A 228 -27.93 -7.01 -12.86
C SER A 228 -28.91 -8.16 -13.16
N PHE A 229 -28.59 -9.36 -12.68
CA PHE A 229 -29.52 -10.49 -12.63
C PHE A 229 -30.33 -10.42 -11.34
#